data_8a4a193b5b371d91cc8ff623253ceb9a
#
_entry.id   8a4a193b5b371d91cc8ff623253ceb9a
#
_cell.length_a   1.000
_cell.length_b   1.000
_cell.length_c   1.000
_cell.angle_alpha   90.00
_cell.angle_beta   90.00
_cell.angle_gamma   90.00
#
_symmetry.space_group_name_H-M   'P 1'
#
loop_
_entity.id
_entity.type
_entity.pdbx_description
1 polymer ?
#
loop_
_entity_poly.entity_id
_entity_poly.type
_entity_poly.pdbx_seq_one_letter_code
_entity_poly.pdbx_strand_id
1 'polypeptide(L)'
;MKDNILNEDLIRSEMTYWNVPGLSVSCAFGGKTLSKGFGVRNKSGMPVDKDTVFCIASCSKAMTSAVAAMLVTEGILDYDRPVKEYVPDFRMFDKAAERETTLRDMLCHRTGLAPHDGAWPSPVSSI
;
A
#
# COMPACT_ATOMS: atom_id res chain seq x y z
N MET A 1 31.81 -7.68 13.03
CA MET A 1 31.17 -6.98 11.91
C MET A 1 30.20 -6.02 12.53
N LYS A 2 30.40 -4.71 12.33
CA LYS A 2 29.58 -3.67 12.97
C LYS A 2 28.12 -3.82 12.49
N ASP A 3 27.21 -3.87 13.45
CA ASP A 3 25.75 -4.01 13.25
C ASP A 3 25.09 -2.77 12.59
N ASN A 4 25.75 -2.14 11.63
CA ASN A 4 25.23 -0.95 10.94
C ASN A 4 24.61 -1.35 9.61
N ILE A 5 23.49 -2.10 9.68
CA ILE A 5 22.70 -2.48 8.51
C ILE A 5 22.10 -1.22 7.85
N LEU A 6 21.80 -0.17 8.64
CA LEU A 6 21.33 1.11 8.15
C LEU A 6 22.47 2.14 8.19
N ASN A 7 22.82 2.68 7.03
CA ASN A 7 23.68 3.85 6.95
C ASN A 7 22.84 5.11 7.25
N GLU A 8 22.85 5.53 8.51
CA GLU A 8 22.03 6.66 8.98
C GLU A 8 22.46 8.00 8.37
N ASP A 9 23.73 8.20 8.12
CA ASP A 9 24.24 9.43 7.51
C ASP A 9 23.72 9.54 6.06
N LEU A 10 23.75 8.44 5.31
CA LEU A 10 23.15 8.38 3.98
C LEU A 10 21.64 8.67 4.03
N ILE A 11 20.91 8.03 4.95
CA ILE A 11 19.45 8.26 5.09
C ILE A 11 19.18 9.74 5.36
N ARG A 12 19.90 10.37 6.27
CA ARG A 12 19.69 11.78 6.59
C ARG A 12 20.07 12.71 5.44
N SER A 13 21.14 12.40 4.72
CA SER A 13 21.53 13.18 3.52
C SER A 13 20.47 13.10 2.42
N GLU A 14 19.93 11.90 2.16
CA GLU A 14 18.86 11.72 1.17
C GLU A 14 17.55 12.40 1.60
N MET A 15 17.17 12.30 2.88
CA MET A 15 16.03 13.02 3.41
C MET A 15 16.16 14.54 3.21
N THR A 16 17.35 15.08 3.41
CA THR A 16 17.63 16.51 3.18
C THR A 16 17.55 16.85 1.71
N TYR A 17 18.19 16.06 0.84
CA TYR A 17 18.21 16.27 -0.61
C TYR A 17 16.79 16.24 -1.22
N TRP A 18 15.97 15.27 -0.82
CA TRP A 18 14.60 15.10 -1.33
C TRP A 18 13.54 15.87 -0.53
N ASN A 19 13.95 16.66 0.46
CA ASN A 19 13.06 17.41 1.34
C ASN A 19 11.98 16.51 2.01
N VAL A 20 12.39 15.33 2.50
CA VAL A 20 11.53 14.37 3.19
C VAL A 20 11.51 14.68 4.68
N PRO A 21 10.39 15.16 5.26
CA PRO A 21 10.35 15.58 6.66
C PRO A 21 10.42 14.41 7.65
N GLY A 22 9.92 13.26 7.28
CA GLY A 22 9.89 12.08 8.15
C GLY A 22 9.90 10.78 7.37
N LEU A 23 10.63 9.79 7.90
CA LEU A 23 10.83 8.48 7.28
C LEU A 23 10.87 7.39 8.34
N SER A 24 10.23 6.26 8.10
CA SER A 24 10.43 5.03 8.87
C SER A 24 11.02 3.95 7.97
N VAL A 25 12.06 3.30 8.46
CA VAL A 25 12.75 2.21 7.75
C VAL A 25 12.67 0.95 8.58
N SER A 26 12.28 -0.14 7.95
CA SER A 26 12.34 -1.47 8.55
C SER A 26 13.03 -2.43 7.60
N CYS A 27 13.96 -3.23 8.12
CA CYS A 27 14.61 -4.28 7.37
C CYS A 27 14.68 -5.58 8.17
N ALA A 28 14.60 -6.70 7.46
CA ALA A 28 14.75 -8.03 8.04
C ALA A 28 15.89 -8.74 7.32
N PHE A 29 16.89 -9.20 8.07
CA PHE A 29 18.04 -9.91 7.54
C PHE A 29 18.59 -10.92 8.56
N GLY A 30 18.87 -12.14 8.12
CA GLY A 30 19.47 -13.16 8.98
C GLY A 30 18.63 -13.48 10.23
N GLY A 31 17.30 -13.47 10.15
CA GLY A 31 16.38 -13.71 11.26
C GLY A 31 16.25 -12.55 12.26
N LYS A 32 16.88 -11.42 11.98
CA LYS A 32 16.79 -10.19 12.80
C LYS A 32 15.97 -9.14 12.07
N THR A 33 15.17 -8.38 12.81
CA THR A 33 14.43 -7.22 12.30
C THR A 33 14.95 -5.96 12.99
N LEU A 34 15.23 -4.93 12.19
CA LEU A 34 15.58 -3.59 12.65
C LEU A 34 14.55 -2.61 12.11
N SER A 35 13.97 -1.77 12.99
CA SER A 35 13.04 -0.70 12.61
C SER A 35 13.49 0.59 13.26
N LYS A 36 13.53 1.69 12.47
CA LYS A 36 13.95 3.00 12.96
C LYS A 36 13.21 4.13 12.25
N GLY A 37 12.83 5.16 13.03
CA GLY A 37 12.27 6.40 12.53
C GLY A 37 13.32 7.51 12.42
N PHE A 38 13.11 8.44 11.48
CA PHE A 38 13.95 9.61 11.22
C PHE A 38 13.06 10.83 10.97
N GLY A 39 13.50 12.01 11.41
CA GLY A 39 12.78 13.26 11.18
C GLY A 39 11.52 13.42 12.01
N VAL A 40 10.56 14.17 11.49
CA VAL A 40 9.35 14.57 12.20
C VAL A 40 8.09 14.17 11.44
N ARG A 41 7.01 13.84 12.18
CA ARG A 41 5.73 13.38 11.60
C ARG A 41 4.70 14.48 11.40
N ASN A 42 4.94 15.69 11.93
CA ASN A 42 4.03 16.83 11.80
C ASN A 42 4.74 18.17 12.00
N LYS A 43 3.99 19.26 11.79
CA LYS A 43 4.48 20.63 11.92
C LYS A 43 4.85 21.02 13.36
N SER A 44 4.37 20.30 14.38
CA SER A 44 4.74 20.54 15.78
C SER A 44 6.08 19.90 16.16
N GLY A 45 6.76 19.24 15.22
CA GLY A 45 8.09 18.66 15.43
C GLY A 45 8.06 17.33 16.18
N MET A 46 6.93 16.63 16.25
CA MET A 46 6.88 15.31 16.88
C MET A 46 7.74 14.32 16.10
N PRO A 47 8.65 13.57 16.76
CA PRO A 47 9.56 12.67 16.05
C PRO A 47 8.82 11.51 15.40
N VAL A 48 9.38 11.02 14.29
CA VAL A 48 9.06 9.71 13.74
C VAL A 48 9.80 8.65 14.53
N ASP A 49 9.11 7.61 14.92
CA ASP A 49 9.66 6.43 15.58
C ASP A 49 9.29 5.15 14.81
N LYS A 50 9.68 3.98 15.34
CA LYS A 50 9.41 2.67 14.74
C LYS A 50 7.91 2.32 14.69
N ASP A 51 7.09 2.94 15.52
CA ASP A 51 5.66 2.67 15.66
C ASP A 51 4.79 3.75 14.96
N THR A 52 5.42 4.73 14.33
CA THR A 52 4.71 5.76 13.58
C THR A 52 4.02 5.17 12.36
N VAL A 53 2.70 5.39 12.27
CA VAL A 53 1.88 4.89 11.16
C VAL A 53 1.97 5.85 9.97
N PHE A 54 2.23 5.28 8.78
CA PHE A 54 2.25 5.99 7.50
C PHE A 54 1.17 5.46 6.57
N CYS A 55 0.60 6.35 5.76
CA CYS A 55 -0.22 5.93 4.63
C CYS A 55 0.68 5.31 3.56
N ILE A 56 0.48 4.03 3.28
CA ILE A 56 1.29 3.29 2.31
C ILE A 56 0.70 3.25 0.90
N ALA A 57 -0.41 3.97 0.69
CA ALA A 57 -1.09 4.10 -0.60
C ALA A 57 -1.19 2.76 -1.36
N SER A 58 -0.70 2.70 -2.59
CA SER A 58 -0.81 1.51 -3.45
C SER A 58 -0.01 0.29 -2.96
N CYS A 59 0.90 0.42 -2.01
CA CYS A 59 1.51 -0.75 -1.37
C CYS A 59 0.47 -1.65 -0.67
N SER A 60 -0.68 -1.09 -0.29
CA SER A 60 -1.83 -1.83 0.26
C SER A 60 -2.39 -2.88 -0.71
N LYS A 61 -2.21 -2.69 -2.03
CA LYS A 61 -2.72 -3.64 -3.04
C LYS A 61 -2.10 -5.03 -2.91
N ALA A 62 -0.83 -5.12 -2.53
CA ALA A 62 -0.18 -6.40 -2.27
C ALA A 62 -0.84 -7.16 -1.11
N MET A 63 -1.23 -6.45 -0.05
CA MET A 63 -1.95 -7.04 1.09
C MET A 63 -3.36 -7.48 0.68
N THR A 64 -4.07 -6.67 -0.11
CA THR A 64 -5.37 -7.04 -0.68
C THR A 64 -5.27 -8.32 -1.52
N SER A 65 -4.23 -8.41 -2.38
CA SER A 65 -4.00 -9.62 -3.20
C SER A 65 -3.69 -10.85 -2.34
N ALA A 66 -2.94 -10.69 -1.25
CA ALA A 66 -2.65 -11.78 -0.32
C ALA A 66 -3.93 -12.29 0.37
N VAL A 67 -4.79 -11.38 0.85
CA VAL A 67 -6.08 -11.75 1.44
C VAL A 67 -6.98 -12.46 0.41
N ALA A 68 -7.04 -11.94 -0.82
CA ALA A 68 -7.78 -12.60 -1.90
C ALA A 68 -7.27 -14.03 -2.15
N ALA A 69 -5.94 -14.24 -2.18
CA ALA A 69 -5.33 -15.56 -2.35
C ALA A 69 -5.69 -16.52 -1.19
N MET A 70 -5.73 -16.03 0.04
CA MET A 70 -6.16 -16.83 1.20
C MET A 70 -7.62 -17.28 1.03
N LEU A 71 -8.52 -16.37 0.68
CA LEU A 71 -9.94 -16.68 0.47
C LEU A 71 -10.17 -17.64 -0.71
N VAL A 72 -9.35 -17.55 -1.77
CA VAL A 72 -9.38 -18.53 -2.87
C VAL A 72 -8.90 -19.91 -2.39
N THR A 73 -7.85 -19.95 -1.58
CA THR A 73 -7.35 -21.23 -1.02
C THR A 73 -8.39 -21.89 -0.11
N GLU A 74 -9.19 -21.10 0.58
CA GLU A 74 -10.29 -21.58 1.43
C GLU A 74 -11.57 -21.92 0.63
N GLY A 75 -11.57 -21.72 -0.68
CA GLY A 75 -12.73 -21.98 -1.55
C GLY A 75 -13.88 -20.97 -1.42
N ILE A 76 -13.65 -19.85 -0.74
CA ILE A 76 -14.64 -18.78 -0.56
C ILE A 76 -14.74 -17.92 -1.81
N LEU A 77 -13.60 -17.65 -2.46
CA LEU A 77 -13.52 -16.92 -3.72
C LEU A 77 -12.93 -17.79 -4.83
N ASP A 78 -13.18 -17.39 -6.07
CA ASP A 78 -12.54 -17.92 -7.27
C ASP A 78 -12.02 -16.74 -8.10
N TYR A 79 -10.78 -16.84 -8.60
CA TYR A 79 -10.18 -15.79 -9.41
C TYR A 79 -10.93 -15.52 -10.71
N ASP A 80 -11.54 -16.53 -11.29
CA ASP A 80 -12.14 -16.49 -12.63
C ASP A 80 -13.67 -16.43 -12.62
N ARG A 81 -14.27 -16.41 -11.43
CA ARG A 81 -15.70 -16.22 -11.27
C ARG A 81 -16.04 -14.72 -11.31
N PRO A 82 -17.13 -14.31 -11.99
CA PRO A 82 -17.56 -12.91 -12.03
C PRO A 82 -17.76 -12.29 -10.65
N VAL A 83 -17.19 -11.09 -10.45
CA VAL A 83 -17.32 -10.34 -9.19
C VAL A 83 -18.77 -10.12 -8.80
N LYS A 84 -19.65 -9.96 -9.78
CA LYS A 84 -21.10 -9.75 -9.57
C LYS A 84 -21.78 -10.90 -8.83
N GLU A 85 -21.25 -12.11 -8.90
CA GLU A 85 -21.78 -13.27 -8.15
C GLU A 85 -21.51 -13.16 -6.65
N TYR A 86 -20.44 -12.47 -6.26
CA TYR A 86 -20.09 -12.22 -4.86
C TYR A 86 -20.64 -10.89 -4.35
N VAL A 87 -20.71 -9.89 -5.23
CA VAL A 87 -21.15 -8.53 -4.94
C VAL A 87 -22.31 -8.17 -5.89
N PRO A 88 -23.58 -8.51 -5.57
CA PRO A 88 -24.72 -8.29 -6.45
C PRO A 88 -24.91 -6.82 -6.90
N ASP A 89 -24.47 -5.89 -6.06
CA ASP A 89 -24.52 -4.46 -6.33
C ASP A 89 -23.35 -3.92 -7.13
N PHE A 90 -22.43 -4.79 -7.58
CA PHE A 90 -21.35 -4.39 -8.48
C PHE A 90 -21.92 -3.81 -9.78
N ARG A 91 -21.47 -2.60 -10.15
CA ARG A 91 -21.93 -1.89 -11.34
C ARG A 91 -20.75 -1.35 -12.14
N MET A 92 -20.86 -1.45 -13.45
CA MET A 92 -19.96 -0.80 -14.40
C MET A 92 -20.78 -0.09 -15.48
N PHE A 93 -20.17 0.88 -16.15
CA PHE A 93 -20.81 1.59 -17.26
C PHE A 93 -21.14 0.62 -18.41
N ASP A 94 -20.16 -0.18 -18.82
CA ASP A 94 -20.34 -1.24 -19.80
C ASP A 94 -21.02 -2.46 -19.14
N LYS A 95 -22.16 -2.89 -19.70
CA LYS A 95 -22.95 -3.97 -19.13
C LYS A 95 -22.36 -5.36 -19.38
N ALA A 96 -21.54 -5.53 -20.42
CA ALA A 96 -20.79 -6.78 -20.61
C ALA A 96 -19.67 -6.88 -19.56
N ALA A 97 -18.89 -5.82 -19.41
CA ALA A 97 -17.85 -5.76 -18.36
C ALA A 97 -18.44 -5.96 -16.95
N GLU A 98 -19.62 -5.37 -16.66
CA GLU A 98 -20.30 -5.58 -15.36
C GLU A 98 -20.60 -7.06 -15.08
N ARG A 99 -20.99 -7.83 -16.11
CA ARG A 99 -21.32 -9.25 -15.95
C ARG A 99 -20.09 -10.15 -15.89
N GLU A 100 -19.02 -9.77 -16.60
CA GLU A 100 -17.91 -10.66 -16.93
C GLU A 100 -16.63 -10.36 -16.14
N THR A 101 -16.51 -9.15 -15.54
CA THR A 101 -15.32 -8.79 -14.75
C THR A 101 -15.10 -9.77 -13.60
N THR A 102 -13.91 -10.33 -13.57
CA THR A 102 -13.49 -11.29 -12.56
C THR A 102 -12.57 -10.65 -11.53
N LEU A 103 -12.34 -11.34 -10.41
CA LEU A 103 -11.34 -10.92 -9.41
C LEU A 103 -9.93 -10.85 -10.05
N ARG A 104 -9.61 -11.76 -10.96
CA ARG A 104 -8.34 -11.74 -11.71
C ARG A 104 -8.20 -10.47 -12.54
N ASP A 105 -9.25 -10.03 -13.22
CA ASP A 105 -9.23 -8.81 -14.03
C ASP A 105 -8.97 -7.58 -13.17
N MET A 106 -9.57 -7.51 -11.98
CA MET A 106 -9.34 -6.42 -11.02
C MET A 106 -7.89 -6.41 -10.52
N LEU A 107 -7.36 -7.56 -10.10
CA LEU A 107 -6.00 -7.68 -9.59
C LEU A 107 -4.93 -7.44 -10.68
N CYS A 108 -5.25 -7.71 -11.94
CA CYS A 108 -4.36 -7.50 -13.09
C CYS A 108 -4.56 -6.14 -13.78
N HIS A 109 -5.40 -5.25 -13.23
CA HIS A 109 -5.73 -3.95 -13.83
C HIS A 109 -6.28 -4.04 -15.27
N ARG A 110 -7.11 -5.05 -15.57
CA ARG A 110 -7.69 -5.29 -16.90
C ARG A 110 -9.15 -4.87 -17.03
N THR A 111 -9.70 -4.19 -16.05
CA THR A 111 -11.14 -3.82 -16.03
C THR A 111 -11.49 -2.69 -17.00
N GLY A 112 -10.51 -2.00 -17.58
CA GLY A 112 -10.74 -0.82 -18.43
C GLY A 112 -11.13 0.45 -17.67
N LEU A 113 -11.17 0.43 -16.33
CA LEU A 113 -11.44 1.62 -15.53
C LEU A 113 -10.27 2.60 -15.62
N ALA A 114 -10.61 3.89 -15.81
CA ALA A 114 -9.61 4.95 -15.77
C ALA A 114 -9.03 5.13 -14.36
N PRO A 115 -7.75 5.54 -14.23
CA PRO A 115 -7.20 5.90 -12.93
C PRO A 115 -7.91 7.16 -12.40
N HIS A 116 -8.19 7.18 -11.10
CA HIS A 116 -8.83 8.30 -10.41
C HIS A 116 -7.89 8.97 -9.40
N ASP A 117 -6.62 9.09 -9.74
CA ASP A 117 -5.58 9.62 -8.84
C ASP A 117 -5.89 11.06 -8.38
N GLY A 118 -6.56 11.87 -9.21
CA GLY A 118 -7.00 13.20 -8.84
C GLY A 118 -8.22 13.27 -7.90
N ALA A 119 -8.87 12.15 -7.63
CA ALA A 119 -10.02 12.09 -6.72
C ALA A 119 -9.63 11.84 -5.26
N TRP A 120 -8.35 11.61 -4.97
CA TRP A 120 -7.88 11.48 -3.60
C TRP A 120 -7.99 12.83 -2.88
N PRO A 121 -8.68 12.89 -1.74
CA PRO A 121 -8.59 14.08 -0.91
C PRO A 121 -7.11 14.27 -0.54
N SER A 122 -6.58 15.45 -0.80
CA SER A 122 -5.19 15.76 -0.43
C SER A 122 -5.03 15.54 1.07
N PRO A 123 -4.22 14.58 1.53
CA PRO A 123 -4.10 14.27 2.96
C PRO A 123 -3.35 15.35 3.73
N VAL A 124 -2.98 16.45 3.08
CA VAL A 124 -1.95 17.37 3.58
C VAL A 124 -2.52 18.62 4.28
N SER A 125 -3.85 18.79 4.36
CA SER A 125 -4.42 20.02 4.92
C SER A 125 -4.89 19.91 6.38
N SER A 126 -4.73 18.79 7.06
CA SER A 126 -5.30 18.57 8.39
C SER A 126 -4.41 17.87 9.43
N ILE A 127 -3.08 17.88 9.23
CA ILE A 127 -2.16 17.39 10.26
C ILE A 127 -1.23 18.53 10.70
#